data_45a07fddb0fa1f86a760f12c148899e7
#
_entry.id   45a07fddb0fa1f86a760f12c148899e7
#
_cell.length_a   1.000
_cell.length_b   1.000
_cell.length_c   1.000
_cell.angle_alpha   90.00
_cell.angle_beta   90.00
_cell.angle_gamma   90.00
#
_symmetry.space_group_name_H-M   'P 1'
#
loop_
_entity.id
_entity.type
_entity.pdbx_description
1 polymer ?
#
loop_
_entity_poly.entity_id
_entity_poly.type
_entity_poly.pdbx_seq_one_letter_code
_entity_poly.pdbx_strand_id
1 'polypeptide(L)'
;DTYKGQFKKMTLGTSLMYWMGQEGQRDDVKEALSAIRTEFPKTGKKDAVLLLNHGTPHPANAYYAVMQDRLQEMGLDNVLIYTVEGTPSLEDVMTKLKEKDIKNVTLIPMMMVAGDHANNDMAGAEPESHKSILEKDGFHVSTYIHGLGENEQVRKLFVDRANESWDALERESAKPAAHHMMKK
;
A
#
# COMPACT_ATOMS: atom_id res chain seq x y z
N ASP A 1 -9.33 10.19 -22.07
CA ASP A 1 -9.74 10.79 -23.36
C ASP A 1 -11.24 11.10 -23.43
N THR A 2 -12.12 10.30 -22.82
CA THR A 2 -13.59 10.47 -22.84
C THR A 2 -14.06 11.86 -22.40
N TYR A 3 -13.40 12.46 -21.43
CA TYR A 3 -13.81 13.74 -20.84
C TYR A 3 -12.96 14.94 -21.29
N LYS A 4 -11.88 14.71 -22.06
CA LYS A 4 -10.91 15.73 -22.42
C LYS A 4 -11.53 16.99 -23.06
N GLY A 5 -12.58 16.84 -23.87
CA GLY A 5 -13.27 17.95 -24.50
C GLY A 5 -14.25 18.73 -23.61
N GLN A 6 -14.51 18.25 -22.38
CA GLN A 6 -15.47 18.87 -21.46
C GLN A 6 -14.80 19.84 -20.47
N PHE A 7 -13.47 19.84 -20.41
CA PHE A 7 -12.70 20.67 -19.50
C PHE A 7 -11.67 21.52 -20.26
N LYS A 8 -11.40 22.71 -19.76
CA LYS A 8 -10.36 23.58 -20.35
C LYS A 8 -8.96 22.94 -20.24
N LYS A 9 -8.72 22.22 -19.17
CA LYS A 9 -7.47 21.53 -18.89
C LYS A 9 -7.74 20.26 -18.10
N MET A 10 -6.93 19.25 -18.34
CA MET A 10 -6.95 18.00 -17.59
C MET A 10 -5.52 17.51 -17.41
N THR A 11 -5.21 17.00 -16.24
CA THR A 11 -3.99 16.25 -15.98
C THR A 11 -4.31 14.93 -15.31
N LEU A 12 -3.41 13.99 -15.43
CA LEU A 12 -3.46 12.73 -14.69
C LEU A 12 -2.37 12.80 -13.61
N GLY A 13 -2.79 12.73 -12.35
CA GLY A 13 -1.86 12.64 -11.23
C GLY A 13 -1.16 11.28 -11.19
N THR A 14 0.02 11.24 -10.61
CA THR A 14 0.72 9.98 -10.32
C THR A 14 0.01 9.23 -9.18
N SER A 15 0.03 7.91 -9.22
CA SER A 15 -0.45 7.08 -8.12
C SER A 15 0.40 7.27 -6.86
N LEU A 16 -0.12 6.85 -5.71
CA LEU A 16 0.56 7.01 -4.42
C LEU A 16 1.96 6.37 -4.41
N MET A 17 2.07 5.16 -4.97
CA MET A 17 3.30 4.39 -5.09
C MET A 17 3.67 4.23 -6.58
N TYR A 18 4.23 5.25 -7.20
CA TYR A 18 4.54 5.26 -8.64
C TYR A 18 6.02 5.04 -8.91
N TRP A 19 6.89 5.80 -8.26
CA TRP A 19 8.33 5.73 -8.44
C TRP A 19 8.97 4.80 -7.41
N MET A 20 10.02 4.09 -7.82
CA MET A 20 10.74 3.12 -6.99
C MET A 20 12.18 3.53 -6.71
N GLY A 21 12.52 4.81 -6.83
CA GLY A 21 13.83 5.35 -6.48
C GLY A 21 14.90 5.24 -7.56
N GLN A 22 14.58 4.77 -8.78
CA GLN A 22 15.55 4.65 -9.86
C GLN A 22 15.79 5.99 -10.56
N GLU A 23 16.95 6.14 -11.16
CA GLU A 23 17.34 7.29 -12.02
C GLU A 23 17.13 8.68 -11.34
N GLY A 24 17.35 8.75 -10.03
CA GLY A 24 17.17 9.99 -9.27
C GLY A 24 15.72 10.37 -8.98
N GLN A 25 14.78 9.50 -9.27
CA GLN A 25 13.40 9.66 -8.83
C GLN A 25 13.27 9.34 -7.33
N ARG A 26 12.24 9.88 -6.69
CA ARG A 26 11.88 9.53 -5.31
C ARG A 26 11.46 8.06 -5.22
N ASP A 27 11.58 7.48 -4.04
CA ASP A 27 11.03 6.16 -3.75
C ASP A 27 9.67 6.31 -3.05
N ASP A 28 8.61 6.37 -3.86
CA ASP A 28 7.23 6.53 -3.39
C ASP A 28 6.77 5.33 -2.55
N VAL A 29 7.30 4.14 -2.84
CA VAL A 29 6.95 2.92 -2.09
C VAL A 29 7.50 3.03 -0.67
N LYS A 30 8.78 3.40 -0.53
CA LYS A 30 9.42 3.59 0.77
C LYS A 30 8.80 4.75 1.55
N GLU A 31 8.43 5.83 0.88
CA GLU A 31 7.74 6.98 1.48
C GLU A 31 6.38 6.57 2.05
N ALA A 32 5.56 5.86 1.27
CA ALA A 32 4.26 5.37 1.73
C ALA A 32 4.39 4.38 2.89
N LEU A 33 5.31 3.42 2.81
CA LEU A 33 5.56 2.47 3.90
C LEU A 33 6.08 3.18 5.17
N SER A 34 6.86 4.25 5.03
CA SER A 34 7.32 5.06 6.16
C SER A 34 6.16 5.80 6.85
N ALA A 35 5.19 6.29 6.09
CA ALA A 35 3.98 6.89 6.61
C ALA A 35 3.14 5.86 7.39
N ILE A 36 2.94 4.69 6.81
CA ILE A 36 2.13 3.61 7.40
C ILE A 36 2.82 3.01 8.64
N ARG A 37 4.15 3.00 8.68
CA ARG A 37 4.93 2.48 9.82
C ARG A 37 4.52 3.09 11.16
N THR A 38 3.97 4.30 11.17
CA THR A 38 3.48 4.95 12.40
C THR A 38 2.37 4.16 13.10
N GLU A 39 1.66 3.30 12.35
CA GLU A 39 0.58 2.45 12.85
C GLU A 39 1.09 1.11 13.42
N PHE A 40 2.37 0.75 13.20
CA PHE A 40 2.87 -0.53 13.61
C PHE A 40 3.13 -0.57 15.11
N PRO A 41 2.71 -1.63 15.82
CA PRO A 41 3.08 -1.82 17.20
C PRO A 41 4.61 -2.03 17.31
N LYS A 42 5.15 -1.78 18.50
CA LYS A 42 6.53 -2.18 18.79
C LYS A 42 6.61 -3.70 18.77
N THR A 43 7.48 -4.24 17.96
CA THR A 43 7.67 -5.68 17.82
C THR A 43 8.93 -6.17 18.53
N GLY A 44 8.80 -7.25 19.29
CA GLY A 44 9.92 -8.04 19.81
C GLY A 44 10.38 -9.09 18.80
N LYS A 45 11.33 -9.92 19.20
CA LYS A 45 11.88 -10.98 18.31
C LYS A 45 10.87 -12.06 17.93
N LYS A 46 9.81 -12.25 18.72
CA LYS A 46 8.76 -13.26 18.51
C LYS A 46 7.44 -12.65 18.04
N ASP A 47 7.46 -11.38 17.68
CA ASP A 47 6.30 -10.64 17.22
C ASP A 47 6.42 -10.37 15.72
N ALA A 48 5.31 -10.42 15.00
CA ALA A 48 5.22 -10.02 13.61
C ALA A 48 4.00 -9.13 13.36
N VAL A 49 4.11 -8.30 12.34
CA VAL A 49 2.98 -7.55 11.77
C VAL A 49 2.69 -8.14 10.40
N LEU A 50 1.44 -8.49 10.15
CA LEU A 50 0.96 -8.93 8.85
C LEU A 50 0.12 -7.83 8.22
N LEU A 51 0.55 -7.34 7.07
CA LEU A 51 -0.10 -6.30 6.29
C LEU A 51 -1.01 -6.94 5.25
N LEU A 52 -2.32 -6.92 5.48
CA LEU A 52 -3.30 -7.44 4.54
C LEU A 52 -3.51 -6.46 3.39
N ASN A 53 -3.23 -6.90 2.19
CA ASN A 53 -3.51 -6.21 0.95
C ASN A 53 -4.63 -6.91 0.17
N HIS A 54 -5.26 -6.22 -0.78
CA HIS A 54 -6.31 -6.82 -1.59
C HIS A 54 -5.77 -7.98 -2.46
N GLY A 55 -4.67 -7.74 -3.14
CA GLY A 55 -4.15 -8.68 -4.13
C GLY A 55 -4.83 -8.50 -5.50
N THR A 56 -4.35 -9.23 -6.47
CA THR A 56 -4.94 -9.26 -7.81
C THR A 56 -4.36 -10.42 -8.62
N PRO A 57 -5.14 -11.06 -9.52
CA PRO A 57 -4.62 -12.03 -10.49
C PRO A 57 -3.79 -11.38 -11.61
N HIS A 58 -3.80 -10.03 -11.72
CA HIS A 58 -3.03 -9.29 -12.71
C HIS A 58 -1.53 -9.27 -12.37
N PRO A 59 -0.60 -9.22 -13.34
CA PRO A 59 0.85 -9.10 -13.07
C PRO A 59 1.26 -7.95 -12.15
N ALA A 60 0.43 -6.91 -12.00
CA ALA A 60 0.62 -5.86 -11.02
C ALA A 60 0.73 -6.39 -9.57
N ASN A 61 0.31 -7.61 -9.29
CA ASN A 61 0.52 -8.29 -8.01
C ASN A 61 2.00 -8.35 -7.60
N ALA A 62 2.94 -8.33 -8.56
CA ALA A 62 4.37 -8.26 -8.29
C ALA A 62 4.78 -7.02 -7.46
N TYR A 63 3.93 -6.00 -7.40
CA TYR A 63 4.17 -4.81 -6.59
C TYR A 63 4.29 -5.12 -5.09
N TYR A 64 3.61 -6.15 -4.62
CA TYR A 64 3.70 -6.60 -3.22
C TYR A 64 5.09 -7.15 -2.88
N ALA A 65 5.79 -7.74 -3.84
CA ALA A 65 7.18 -8.15 -3.67
C ALA A 65 8.11 -6.93 -3.52
N VAL A 66 7.87 -5.86 -4.28
CA VAL A 66 8.61 -4.59 -4.13
C VAL A 66 8.36 -3.98 -2.76
N MET A 67 7.12 -3.96 -2.29
CA MET A 67 6.79 -3.46 -0.95
C MET A 67 7.50 -4.28 0.15
N GLN A 68 7.53 -5.62 0.02
CA GLN A 68 8.22 -6.50 0.97
C GLN A 68 9.74 -6.23 0.98
N ASP A 69 10.34 -6.02 -0.18
CA ASP A 69 11.76 -5.66 -0.32
C ASP A 69 12.07 -4.34 0.42
N ARG A 70 11.24 -3.32 0.22
CA ARG A 70 11.40 -2.03 0.93
C ARG A 70 11.23 -2.15 2.44
N LEU A 71 10.33 -3.00 2.94
CA LEU A 71 10.21 -3.27 4.37
C LEU A 71 11.50 -3.88 4.93
N GLN A 72 12.14 -4.80 4.21
CA GLN A 72 13.42 -5.39 4.59
C GLN A 72 14.55 -4.35 4.58
N GLU A 73 14.65 -3.52 3.55
CA GLU A 73 15.61 -2.40 3.52
C GLU A 73 15.43 -1.41 4.69
N MET A 74 14.21 -1.27 5.19
CA MET A 74 13.89 -0.44 6.36
C MET A 74 14.20 -1.14 7.70
N GLY A 75 14.72 -2.38 7.68
CA GLY A 75 14.99 -3.18 8.86
C GLY A 75 13.72 -3.71 9.55
N LEU A 76 12.63 -3.86 8.80
CA LEU A 76 11.34 -4.35 9.29
C LEU A 76 11.13 -5.83 8.91
N ASP A 77 12.08 -6.69 9.29
CA ASP A 77 12.15 -8.09 8.88
C ASP A 77 10.96 -8.95 9.36
N ASN A 78 10.27 -8.50 10.40
CA ASN A 78 9.08 -9.17 10.95
C ASN A 78 7.76 -8.49 10.52
N VAL A 79 7.81 -7.60 9.52
CA VAL A 79 6.62 -7.05 8.86
C VAL A 79 6.46 -7.77 7.52
N LEU A 80 5.38 -8.53 7.37
CA LEU A 80 5.15 -9.36 6.21
C LEU A 80 3.89 -8.90 5.46
N ILE A 81 3.97 -8.88 4.15
CA ILE A 81 2.85 -8.59 3.25
C ILE A 81 2.17 -9.88 2.85
N TYR A 82 0.83 -9.87 2.85
CA TYR A 82 0.01 -10.93 2.29
C TYR A 82 -1.26 -10.35 1.68
N THR A 83 -2.02 -11.16 0.95
CA THR A 83 -3.14 -10.73 0.13
C THR A 83 -4.39 -11.58 0.36
N VAL A 84 -5.57 -10.96 0.13
CA VAL A 84 -6.85 -11.68 0.06
C VAL A 84 -6.90 -12.50 -1.24
N GLU A 85 -6.60 -11.84 -2.37
CA GLU A 85 -6.66 -12.41 -3.72
C GLU A 85 -5.31 -12.27 -4.41
N GLY A 86 -4.47 -13.29 -4.38
CA GLY A 86 -3.17 -13.21 -5.05
C GLY A 86 -2.04 -13.84 -4.25
N THR A 87 -0.84 -13.28 -4.36
CA THR A 87 0.35 -13.78 -3.66
C THR A 87 1.14 -12.62 -3.04
N PRO A 88 1.77 -12.82 -1.86
CA PRO A 88 1.72 -14.02 -1.01
C PRO A 88 0.33 -14.27 -0.39
N SER A 89 -0.03 -15.53 -0.23
CA SER A 89 -1.23 -15.94 0.49
C SER A 89 -1.03 -15.93 2.01
N LEU A 90 -2.09 -16.17 2.78
CA LEU A 90 -1.98 -16.36 4.24
C LEU A 90 -1.09 -17.57 4.57
N GLU A 91 -1.22 -18.68 3.84
CA GLU A 91 -0.41 -19.88 4.05
C GLU A 91 1.09 -19.64 3.81
N ASP A 92 1.42 -18.84 2.78
CA ASP A 92 2.81 -18.46 2.48
C ASP A 92 3.45 -17.71 3.65
N VAL A 93 2.72 -16.76 4.26
CA VAL A 93 3.25 -16.01 5.39
C VAL A 93 3.25 -16.83 6.69
N MET A 94 2.27 -17.72 6.92
CA MET A 94 2.25 -18.64 8.07
C MET A 94 3.50 -19.53 8.09
N THR A 95 3.92 -20.02 6.95
CA THR A 95 5.17 -20.79 6.80
C THR A 95 6.37 -19.97 7.30
N LYS A 96 6.50 -18.72 6.85
CA LYS A 96 7.58 -17.81 7.28
C LYS A 96 7.51 -17.49 8.77
N LEU A 97 6.30 -17.34 9.34
CA LEU A 97 6.14 -17.09 10.77
C LEU A 97 6.66 -18.26 11.61
N LYS A 98 6.38 -19.51 11.19
CA LYS A 98 6.88 -20.72 11.84
C LYS A 98 8.40 -20.84 11.74
N GLU A 99 8.97 -20.61 10.58
CA GLU A 99 10.42 -20.61 10.35
C GLU A 99 11.16 -19.62 11.25
N LYS A 100 10.55 -18.47 11.54
CA LYS A 100 11.08 -17.41 12.41
C LYS A 100 10.73 -17.60 13.89
N ASP A 101 10.06 -18.68 14.27
CA ASP A 101 9.56 -18.95 15.65
C ASP A 101 8.72 -17.78 16.21
N ILE A 102 7.92 -17.13 15.36
CA ILE A 102 6.98 -16.07 15.75
C ILE A 102 5.86 -16.68 16.60
N LYS A 103 5.40 -15.93 17.60
CA LYS A 103 4.32 -16.34 18.50
C LYS A 103 3.15 -15.36 18.49
N ASN A 104 3.44 -14.07 18.36
CA ASN A 104 2.43 -13.03 18.40
C ASN A 104 2.33 -12.35 17.03
N VAL A 105 1.12 -12.17 16.56
CA VAL A 105 0.84 -11.60 15.22
C VAL A 105 -0.13 -10.45 15.38
N THR A 106 0.18 -9.31 14.77
CA THR A 106 -0.77 -8.21 14.63
C THR A 106 -1.19 -8.09 13.16
N LEU A 107 -2.50 -8.18 12.90
CA LEU A 107 -3.07 -7.99 11.57
C LEU A 107 -3.43 -6.52 11.35
N ILE A 108 -2.99 -5.95 10.23
CA ILE A 108 -3.25 -4.55 9.84
C ILE A 108 -3.72 -4.52 8.37
N PRO A 109 -4.87 -3.91 8.07
CA PRO A 109 -5.33 -3.80 6.67
C PRO A 109 -4.59 -2.67 5.95
N MET A 110 -4.01 -2.97 4.80
CA MET A 110 -3.39 -2.01 3.88
C MET A 110 -4.39 -1.52 2.85
N MET A 111 -5.51 -0.98 3.32
CA MET A 111 -6.64 -0.52 2.52
C MET A 111 -7.05 0.89 2.94
N MET A 112 -7.51 1.71 1.98
CA MET A 112 -7.91 3.10 2.28
C MET A 112 -9.04 3.18 3.30
N VAL A 113 -9.94 2.20 3.28
CA VAL A 113 -11.05 2.03 4.22
C VAL A 113 -10.98 0.61 4.80
N ALA A 114 -11.08 0.48 6.11
CA ALA A 114 -11.20 -0.81 6.78
C ALA A 114 -12.64 -1.34 6.62
N GLY A 115 -12.95 -1.81 5.39
CA GLY A 115 -14.26 -2.32 4.99
C GLY A 115 -14.46 -3.80 5.30
N ASP A 116 -15.19 -4.50 4.42
CA ASP A 116 -15.59 -5.89 4.59
C ASP A 116 -14.39 -6.84 4.77
N HIS A 117 -13.39 -6.76 3.90
CA HIS A 117 -12.18 -7.58 4.02
C HIS A 117 -11.43 -7.41 5.35
N ALA A 118 -11.42 -6.20 5.92
CA ALA A 118 -10.77 -5.98 7.20
C ALA A 118 -11.59 -6.51 8.38
N ASN A 119 -12.90 -6.33 8.34
CA ASN A 119 -13.79 -6.68 9.43
C ASN A 119 -14.20 -8.16 9.41
N ASN A 120 -14.43 -8.74 8.25
CA ASN A 120 -14.93 -10.11 8.11
C ASN A 120 -13.79 -11.08 7.75
N ASP A 121 -13.12 -10.89 6.61
CA ASP A 121 -12.10 -11.85 6.15
C ASP A 121 -10.86 -11.84 7.06
N MET A 122 -10.40 -10.67 7.49
CA MET A 122 -9.22 -10.56 8.34
C MET A 122 -9.52 -10.83 9.82
N ALA A 123 -10.48 -10.11 10.40
CA ALA A 123 -10.68 -10.01 11.84
C ALA A 123 -11.99 -10.62 12.35
N GLY A 124 -12.79 -11.20 11.46
CA GLY A 124 -14.09 -11.82 11.80
C GLY A 124 -13.96 -12.98 12.80
N ALA A 125 -15.12 -13.37 13.35
CA ALA A 125 -15.21 -14.49 14.27
C ALA A 125 -15.40 -15.86 13.59
N GLU A 126 -15.66 -15.85 12.28
CA GLU A 126 -15.89 -17.07 11.50
C GLU A 126 -14.60 -17.91 11.39
N PRO A 127 -14.71 -19.24 11.29
CA PRO A 127 -13.57 -20.14 11.23
C PRO A 127 -12.62 -19.87 10.05
N GLU A 128 -13.14 -19.28 8.98
CA GLU A 128 -12.43 -18.94 7.74
C GLU A 128 -11.71 -17.60 7.82
N SER A 129 -11.95 -16.80 8.85
CA SER A 129 -11.23 -15.53 9.01
C SER A 129 -9.74 -15.77 9.25
N HIS A 130 -8.91 -14.86 8.74
CA HIS A 130 -7.45 -14.98 8.89
C HIS A 130 -7.02 -15.03 10.35
N LYS A 131 -7.71 -14.27 11.22
CA LYS A 131 -7.50 -14.32 12.67
C LYS A 131 -7.76 -15.73 13.22
N SER A 132 -8.93 -16.31 12.93
CA SER A 132 -9.32 -17.64 13.41
C SER A 132 -8.39 -18.73 12.91
N ILE A 133 -7.96 -18.65 11.65
CA ILE A 133 -7.00 -19.59 11.05
C ILE A 133 -5.65 -19.53 11.80
N LEU A 134 -5.12 -18.32 12.02
CA LEU A 134 -3.86 -18.14 12.74
C LEU A 134 -3.95 -18.59 14.22
N GLU A 135 -5.03 -18.26 14.90
CA GLU A 135 -5.26 -18.69 16.29
C GLU A 135 -5.34 -20.22 16.42
N LYS A 136 -6.04 -20.87 15.47
CA LYS A 136 -6.12 -22.34 15.39
C LYS A 136 -4.75 -22.99 15.16
N ASP A 137 -3.85 -22.29 14.45
CA ASP A 137 -2.49 -22.75 14.18
C ASP A 137 -1.50 -22.41 15.32
N GLY A 138 -1.99 -21.81 16.42
CA GLY A 138 -1.26 -21.60 17.68
C GLY A 138 -0.61 -20.23 17.84
N PHE A 139 -0.94 -19.26 16.99
CA PHE A 139 -0.49 -17.88 17.15
C PHE A 139 -1.40 -17.09 18.10
N HIS A 140 -0.84 -16.15 18.85
CA HIS A 140 -1.59 -15.12 19.55
C HIS A 140 -1.84 -13.96 18.60
N VAL A 141 -3.11 -13.69 18.26
CA VAL A 141 -3.47 -12.73 17.24
C VAL A 141 -4.13 -11.49 17.84
N SER A 142 -3.63 -10.33 17.48
CA SER A 142 -4.28 -9.03 17.68
C SER A 142 -4.62 -8.39 16.32
N THR A 143 -5.60 -7.51 16.29
CA THR A 143 -6.04 -6.81 15.10
C THR A 143 -6.02 -5.31 15.32
N TYR A 144 -5.54 -4.56 14.34
CA TYR A 144 -5.59 -3.11 14.27
C TYR A 144 -6.44 -2.72 13.05
N ILE A 145 -7.73 -2.47 13.26
CA ILE A 145 -8.72 -2.29 12.20
C ILE A 145 -8.93 -0.79 11.96
N HIS A 146 -8.01 -0.19 11.21
CA HIS A 146 -8.09 1.20 10.76
C HIS A 146 -7.74 1.28 9.28
N GLY A 147 -8.47 2.12 8.54
CA GLY A 147 -8.17 2.38 7.14
C GLY A 147 -6.98 3.33 7.00
N LEU A 148 -6.19 3.17 5.95
CA LEU A 148 -5.05 4.07 5.65
C LEU A 148 -5.49 5.54 5.51
N GLY A 149 -6.76 5.79 5.14
CA GLY A 149 -7.33 7.13 5.08
C GLY A 149 -7.46 7.83 6.44
N GLU A 150 -7.38 7.10 7.56
CA GLU A 150 -7.35 7.65 8.91
C GLU A 150 -5.95 8.16 9.30
N ASN A 151 -4.89 7.67 8.63
CA ASN A 151 -3.52 8.08 8.89
C ASN A 151 -3.22 9.46 8.26
N GLU A 152 -2.82 10.43 9.09
CA GLU A 152 -2.53 11.79 8.65
C GLU A 152 -1.38 11.85 7.64
N GLN A 153 -0.32 11.06 7.83
CA GLN A 153 0.82 11.03 6.94
C GLN A 153 0.45 10.49 5.55
N VAL A 154 -0.42 9.47 5.51
CA VAL A 154 -0.94 8.93 4.24
C VAL A 154 -1.81 9.97 3.54
N ARG A 155 -2.74 10.65 4.27
CA ARG A 155 -3.54 11.74 3.68
C ARG A 155 -2.67 12.84 3.11
N LYS A 156 -1.58 13.21 3.82
CA LYS A 156 -0.62 14.19 3.31
C LYS A 156 -0.03 13.80 1.97
N LEU A 157 0.35 12.55 1.77
CA LEU A 157 0.87 12.08 0.48
C LEU A 157 -0.15 12.29 -0.66
N PHE A 158 -1.44 12.06 -0.42
CA PHE A 158 -2.48 12.35 -1.42
C PHE A 158 -2.61 13.85 -1.72
N VAL A 159 -2.51 14.69 -0.71
CA VAL A 159 -2.50 16.15 -0.88
C VAL A 159 -1.29 16.58 -1.72
N ASP A 160 -0.12 16.03 -1.43
CA ASP A 160 1.10 16.31 -2.19
C ASP A 160 0.94 15.91 -3.68
N ARG A 161 0.34 14.75 -3.99
CA ARG A 161 0.01 14.34 -5.37
C ARG A 161 -0.99 15.28 -6.06
N ALA A 162 -1.98 15.77 -5.31
CA ALA A 162 -2.93 16.76 -5.84
C ALA A 162 -2.23 18.09 -6.18
N ASN A 163 -1.34 18.56 -5.31
CA ASN A 163 -0.56 19.77 -5.53
C ASN A 163 0.38 19.62 -6.75
N GLU A 164 1.08 18.50 -6.89
CA GLU A 164 1.90 18.19 -8.07
C GLU A 164 1.07 18.24 -9.37
N SER A 165 -0.15 17.71 -9.34
CA SER A 165 -1.06 17.75 -10.49
C SER A 165 -1.52 19.17 -10.79
N TRP A 166 -1.78 19.99 -9.77
CA TRP A 166 -2.14 21.39 -9.92
C TRP A 166 -1.00 22.19 -10.56
N ASP A 167 0.23 22.04 -10.05
CA ASP A 167 1.42 22.69 -10.61
C ASP A 167 1.68 22.30 -12.06
N ALA A 168 1.38 21.05 -12.43
CA ALA A 168 1.48 20.60 -13.82
C ALA A 168 0.48 21.32 -14.72
N LEU A 169 -0.77 21.51 -14.28
CA LEU A 169 -1.79 22.28 -15.00
C LEU A 169 -1.40 23.74 -15.17
N GLU A 170 -0.79 24.36 -14.14
CA GLU A 170 -0.34 25.75 -14.22
C GLU A 170 0.84 25.92 -15.17
N ARG A 171 1.84 25.03 -15.12
CA ARG A 171 2.99 25.04 -16.04
C ARG A 171 2.59 24.84 -17.49
N GLU A 172 1.59 24.01 -17.78
CA GLU A 172 1.06 23.85 -19.13
C GLU A 172 0.42 25.14 -19.64
N SER A 173 -0.13 25.96 -18.74
CA SER A 173 -0.72 27.26 -19.05
C SER A 173 0.31 28.33 -19.36
N ALA A 174 1.49 28.25 -18.76
CA ALA A 174 2.56 29.22 -18.93
C ALA A 174 3.37 29.00 -20.22
N LYS A 175 3.20 27.88 -20.93
CA LYS A 175 3.85 27.65 -22.22
C LYS A 175 3.17 28.53 -23.26
N PRO A 176 3.92 29.45 -23.97
CA PRO A 176 3.34 30.23 -25.06
C PRO A 176 2.79 29.28 -26.12
N ALA A 177 1.60 29.59 -26.63
CA ALA A 177 0.98 28.84 -27.72
C ALA A 177 2.03 28.73 -28.84
N ALA A 178 2.47 27.51 -29.16
CA ALA A 178 3.39 27.29 -30.27
C ALA A 178 2.69 27.82 -31.54
N HIS A 179 3.22 28.91 -32.10
CA HIS A 179 2.79 29.42 -33.36
C HIS A 179 2.96 28.31 -34.39
N HIS A 180 1.87 27.75 -34.83
CA HIS A 180 1.81 26.92 -36.03
C HIS A 180 2.13 27.84 -37.20
N MET A 181 3.43 28.04 -37.48
CA MET A 181 3.85 28.58 -38.76
C MET A 181 3.55 27.50 -39.79
N MET A 182 2.39 27.62 -40.42
CA MET A 182 2.12 26.96 -41.69
C MET A 182 3.20 27.42 -42.68
N LYS A 183 4.14 26.53 -43.00
CA LYS A 183 4.94 26.69 -44.21
C LYS A 183 4.03 26.42 -45.38
N LYS A 184 3.83 27.50 -46.22
CA LYS A 184 3.31 27.40 -47.55
C LYS A 184 4.27 26.66 -48.46
#